data_69b13112ddf1a07a7f9bf9281c0d6b2f
#
_entry.id   69b13112ddf1a07a7f9bf9281c0d6b2f
#
_cell.length_a   1.000
_cell.length_b   1.000
_cell.length_c   1.000
_cell.angle_alpha   90.00
_cell.angle_beta   90.00
_cell.angle_gamma   90.00
#
_symmetry.space_group_name_H-M   'P 1'
#
loop_
_entity.id
_entity.type
_entity.pdbx_description
1 polymer ?
#
loop_
_entity_poly.entity_id
_entity_poly.type
_entity_poly.pdbx_seq_one_letter_code
_entity_poly.pdbx_strand_id
1 'polypeptide(L)'
;MCIRDRIDATEAKVQSLTQQAVESAVYDVIKDENVYDNLIEIVKDSNNDVQMITANAYEINLFSKEVLASAQNNLNNLGNTGVEVGIGTFTGLTFLTDLGPKVKLKLAPIGTVYTTFRSEFTSAGINNTLHKIYLLVKTDVNIILPTDTKTINTTTELLITESMIVGKIPDTYLNSSQLDEMLNLVPKN
;
A
#
# COMPACT_ATOMS: atom_id res chain seq x y z
N MET A 1 -32.13 14.23 10.62
CA MET A 1 -31.09 14.12 9.58
C MET A 1 -29.86 14.85 10.12
N CYS A 2 -28.86 14.07 10.53
CA CYS A 2 -27.78 14.56 11.40
C CYS A 2 -26.66 15.26 10.62
N ILE A 3 -26.06 16.26 11.26
CA ILE A 3 -24.83 16.94 10.83
C ILE A 3 -23.71 15.92 10.51
N ARG A 4 -23.77 14.74 11.10
CA ARG A 4 -22.83 13.65 10.92
C ARG A 4 -22.75 13.12 9.46
N ASP A 5 -23.90 12.98 8.77
CA ASP A 5 -23.94 12.47 7.37
C ASP A 5 -23.30 13.45 6.36
N ARG A 6 -23.20 14.74 6.72
CA ARG A 6 -22.63 15.80 5.87
C ARG A 6 -21.11 15.80 5.87
N ILE A 7 -20.54 15.35 6.97
CA ILE A 7 -19.09 15.28 7.15
C ILE A 7 -18.52 14.10 6.38
N ASP A 8 -19.28 13.00 6.30
CA ASP A 8 -18.83 11.73 5.72
C ASP A 8 -18.51 11.84 4.20
N ALA A 9 -19.30 12.59 3.44
CA ALA A 9 -19.03 12.79 1.99
C ALA A 9 -17.77 13.63 1.75
N THR A 10 -17.55 14.65 2.56
CA THR A 10 -16.34 15.48 2.50
C THR A 10 -15.12 14.69 2.92
N GLU A 11 -15.25 13.86 3.94
CA GLU A 11 -14.23 12.96 4.44
C GLU A 11 -13.79 11.97 3.35
N ALA A 12 -14.74 11.30 2.69
CA ALA A 12 -14.46 10.37 1.60
C ALA A 12 -13.71 11.05 0.44
N LYS A 13 -14.09 12.28 0.08
CA LYS A 13 -13.40 13.06 -0.97
C LYS A 13 -11.97 13.42 -0.57
N VAL A 14 -11.75 13.88 0.65
CA VAL A 14 -10.41 14.20 1.15
C VAL A 14 -9.56 12.95 1.27
N GLN A 15 -10.13 11.84 1.74
CA GLN A 15 -9.44 10.55 1.80
C GLN A 15 -8.98 10.10 0.42
N SER A 16 -9.85 10.18 -0.60
CA SER A 16 -9.50 9.86 -1.99
C SER A 16 -8.40 10.75 -2.54
N LEU A 17 -8.45 12.05 -2.30
CA LEU A 17 -7.41 12.98 -2.75
C LEU A 17 -6.08 12.76 -2.03
N THR A 18 -6.12 12.44 -0.74
CA THR A 18 -4.93 12.09 0.05
C THR A 18 -4.29 10.83 -0.49
N GLN A 19 -5.09 9.80 -0.77
CA GLN A 19 -4.62 8.56 -1.38
C GLN A 19 -3.98 8.81 -2.74
N GLN A 20 -4.61 9.57 -3.62
CA GLN A 20 -4.05 9.93 -4.93
C GLN A 20 -2.73 10.69 -4.81
N ALA A 21 -2.62 11.61 -3.84
CA ALA A 21 -1.38 12.35 -3.61
C ALA A 21 -0.23 11.43 -3.16
N VAL A 22 -0.53 10.43 -2.33
CA VAL A 22 0.43 9.41 -1.89
C VAL A 22 0.82 8.49 -3.04
N GLU A 23 -0.16 7.96 -3.79
CA GLU A 23 0.09 7.09 -4.94
C GLU A 23 0.95 7.77 -6.00
N SER A 24 0.68 9.05 -6.29
CA SER A 24 1.49 9.85 -7.20
C SER A 24 2.93 10.01 -6.69
N ALA A 25 3.11 10.24 -5.38
CA ALA A 25 4.43 10.37 -4.78
C ALA A 25 5.24 9.08 -4.89
N VAL A 26 4.62 7.93 -4.61
CA VAL A 26 5.27 6.63 -4.76
C VAL A 26 5.62 6.34 -6.21
N TYR A 27 4.70 6.65 -7.13
CA TYR A 27 4.93 6.46 -8.56
C TYR A 27 6.10 7.31 -9.07
N ASP A 28 6.22 8.56 -8.61
CA ASP A 28 7.31 9.45 -9.03
C ASP A 28 8.68 8.94 -8.55
N VAL A 29 8.74 8.31 -7.38
CA VAL A 29 9.99 7.70 -6.86
C VAL A 29 10.32 6.39 -7.59
N ILE A 30 9.31 5.56 -7.92
CA ILE A 30 9.51 4.29 -8.63
C ILE A 30 9.98 4.50 -10.08
N LYS A 31 9.67 5.64 -10.70
CA LYS A 31 10.10 5.94 -12.07
C LYS A 31 11.61 5.95 -12.27
N ASP A 32 12.38 6.19 -11.23
CA ASP A 32 13.82 6.02 -11.26
C ASP A 32 14.14 4.51 -11.29
N GLU A 33 14.36 3.99 -12.49
CA GLU A 33 14.34 2.56 -12.89
C GLU A 33 15.23 1.61 -12.08
N ASN A 34 16.14 2.10 -11.25
CA ASN A 34 17.10 1.28 -10.54
C ASN A 34 16.78 1.04 -9.05
N VAL A 35 15.71 1.63 -8.52
CA VAL A 35 15.38 1.51 -7.09
C VAL A 35 15.03 0.07 -6.71
N TYR A 36 14.50 -0.66 -7.66
CA TYR A 36 13.91 -1.97 -7.47
C TYR A 36 14.91 -3.10 -7.24
N ASP A 37 15.94 -3.18 -8.09
CA ASP A 37 16.94 -4.25 -8.03
C ASP A 37 17.84 -4.14 -6.79
N ASN A 38 17.85 -2.96 -6.15
CA ASN A 38 18.67 -2.71 -4.98
C ASN A 38 17.98 -3.06 -3.66
N LEU A 39 16.64 -3.22 -3.64
CA LEU A 39 15.88 -3.51 -2.41
C LEU A 39 16.11 -4.92 -1.88
N ILE A 40 16.51 -5.85 -2.76
CA ILE A 40 16.68 -7.27 -2.45
C ILE A 40 18.01 -7.76 -3.01
N GLU A 41 18.79 -8.41 -2.17
CA GLU A 41 19.98 -9.14 -2.56
C GLU A 41 19.69 -10.64 -2.58
N ILE A 42 19.91 -11.27 -3.73
CA ILE A 42 19.74 -12.73 -3.90
C ILE A 42 21.11 -13.37 -3.88
N VAL A 43 21.40 -14.10 -2.81
CA VAL A 43 22.64 -14.88 -2.70
C VAL A 43 22.42 -16.25 -3.31
N LYS A 44 23.26 -16.61 -4.29
CA LYS A 44 23.23 -17.90 -4.97
C LYS A 44 24.42 -18.74 -4.55
N ASP A 45 24.24 -20.06 -4.55
CA ASP A 45 25.32 -21.00 -4.32
C ASP A 45 26.19 -21.23 -5.59
N SER A 46 27.22 -22.10 -5.46
CA SER A 46 28.10 -22.47 -6.58
C SER A 46 27.38 -23.14 -7.74
N ASN A 47 26.19 -23.66 -7.54
CA ASN A 47 25.34 -24.30 -8.55
C ASN A 47 24.31 -23.34 -9.17
N ASN A 48 24.39 -22.03 -8.82
CA ASN A 48 23.43 -21.00 -9.22
C ASN A 48 22.03 -21.14 -8.60
N ASP A 49 21.89 -21.94 -7.52
CA ASP A 49 20.65 -22.05 -6.77
C ASP A 49 20.53 -20.92 -5.75
N VAL A 50 19.30 -20.46 -5.52
CA VAL A 50 19.02 -19.42 -4.51
C VAL A 50 19.23 -20.02 -3.12
N GLN A 51 20.25 -19.53 -2.41
CA GLN A 51 20.58 -19.95 -1.07
C GLN A 51 19.91 -19.05 -0.01
N MET A 52 19.91 -17.74 -0.26
CA MET A 52 19.37 -16.77 0.69
C MET A 52 18.85 -15.54 -0.06
N ILE A 53 17.80 -14.95 0.49
CA ILE A 53 17.28 -13.66 0.07
C ILE A 53 17.42 -12.71 1.23
N THR A 54 18.14 -11.62 1.02
CA THR A 54 18.40 -10.60 2.04
C THR A 54 17.79 -9.28 1.59
N ALA A 55 17.04 -8.65 2.49
CA ALA A 55 16.57 -7.29 2.25
C ALA A 55 17.72 -6.30 2.52
N ASN A 56 17.96 -5.40 1.56
CA ASN A 56 18.92 -4.32 1.75
C ASN A 56 18.28 -3.21 2.59
N ALA A 57 18.50 -3.27 3.89
CA ALA A 57 17.87 -2.33 4.83
C ALA A 57 18.28 -0.87 4.57
N TYR A 58 19.46 -0.62 4.03
CA TYR A 58 19.90 0.74 3.68
C TYR A 58 19.08 1.30 2.53
N GLU A 59 18.94 0.57 1.44
CA GLU A 59 18.19 0.99 0.26
C GLU A 59 16.68 1.11 0.59
N ILE A 60 16.14 0.18 1.39
CA ILE A 60 14.76 0.25 1.86
C ILE A 60 14.52 1.55 2.65
N ASN A 61 15.43 1.93 3.54
CA ASN A 61 15.29 3.16 4.32
C ASN A 61 15.47 4.41 3.46
N LEU A 62 16.35 4.38 2.46
CA LEU A 62 16.54 5.48 1.52
C LEU A 62 15.27 5.69 0.70
N PHE A 63 14.75 4.62 0.11
CA PHE A 63 13.48 4.64 -0.62
C PHE A 63 12.32 5.16 0.24
N SER A 64 12.20 4.67 1.48
CA SER A 64 11.20 5.17 2.44
C SER A 64 11.29 6.68 2.63
N LYS A 65 12.51 7.20 2.77
CA LYS A 65 12.77 8.63 2.97
C LYS A 65 12.38 9.45 1.75
N GLU A 66 12.66 8.97 0.56
CA GLU A 66 12.30 9.65 -0.69
C GLU A 66 10.78 9.68 -0.89
N VAL A 67 10.10 8.54 -0.70
CA VAL A 67 8.64 8.46 -0.75
C VAL A 67 8.01 9.40 0.29
N LEU A 68 8.53 9.39 1.52
CA LEU A 68 8.05 10.25 2.60
C LEU A 68 8.17 11.73 2.23
N ALA A 69 9.32 12.15 1.69
CA ALA A 69 9.56 13.53 1.28
C ALA A 69 8.63 13.94 0.13
N SER A 70 8.47 13.09 -0.89
CA SER A 70 7.59 13.34 -2.02
C SER A 70 6.11 13.39 -1.58
N ALA A 71 5.66 12.42 -0.77
CA ALA A 71 4.30 12.40 -0.23
C ALA A 71 3.99 13.64 0.62
N GLN A 72 4.93 14.05 1.47
CA GLN A 72 4.78 15.27 2.28
C GLN A 72 4.65 16.52 1.41
N ASN A 73 5.44 16.62 0.33
CA ASN A 73 5.34 17.72 -0.62
C ASN A 73 3.98 17.76 -1.33
N ASN A 74 3.51 16.60 -1.80
CA ASN A 74 2.21 16.49 -2.47
C ASN A 74 1.06 16.84 -1.53
N LEU A 75 1.11 16.40 -0.27
CA LEU A 75 0.11 16.73 0.75
C LEU A 75 0.15 18.22 1.12
N ASN A 76 1.34 18.83 1.23
CA ASN A 76 1.46 20.27 1.47
C ASN A 76 0.88 21.07 0.30
N ASN A 77 1.12 20.66 -0.93
CA ASN A 77 0.53 21.29 -2.12
C ASN A 77 -0.99 21.16 -2.11
N LEU A 78 -1.52 20.00 -1.78
CA LEU A 78 -2.95 19.77 -1.61
C LEU A 78 -3.53 20.67 -0.51
N GLY A 79 -2.82 20.81 0.61
CA GLY A 79 -3.19 21.68 1.72
C GLY A 79 -3.25 23.16 1.31
N ASN A 80 -2.26 23.64 0.57
CA ASN A 80 -2.18 25.02 0.09
C ASN A 80 -3.25 25.34 -0.95
N THR A 81 -3.55 24.40 -1.84
CA THR A 81 -4.58 24.57 -2.87
C THR A 81 -5.97 24.53 -2.27
N GLY A 82 -6.17 23.77 -1.19
CA GLY A 82 -7.46 23.46 -0.60
C GLY A 82 -8.28 22.51 -1.47
N VAL A 83 -9.32 21.94 -0.89
CA VAL A 83 -10.29 21.09 -1.60
C VAL A 83 -11.56 21.89 -1.86
N GLU A 84 -11.96 22.01 -3.11
CA GLU A 84 -13.22 22.63 -3.50
C GLU A 84 -14.36 21.62 -3.34
N VAL A 85 -15.36 21.98 -2.54
CA VAL A 85 -16.55 21.18 -2.30
C VAL A 85 -17.77 22.03 -2.61
N GLY A 86 -18.71 21.51 -3.40
CA GLY A 86 -19.98 22.20 -3.66
C GLY A 86 -20.79 22.36 -2.39
N ILE A 87 -21.45 23.51 -2.22
CA ILE A 87 -22.33 23.77 -1.05
C ILE A 87 -23.40 22.70 -0.91
N GLY A 88 -23.85 22.11 -2.04
CA GLY A 88 -24.82 21.01 -2.02
C GLY A 88 -24.39 19.82 -1.18
N THR A 89 -23.08 19.54 -1.05
CA THR A 89 -22.55 18.47 -0.18
C THR A 89 -22.92 18.70 1.29
N PHE A 90 -23.04 19.95 1.72
CA PHE A 90 -23.42 20.31 3.09
C PHE A 90 -24.94 20.26 3.33
N THR A 91 -25.76 20.05 2.29
CA THR A 91 -27.22 19.89 2.44
C THR A 91 -27.61 18.50 2.90
N GLY A 92 -26.72 17.52 2.74
CA GLY A 92 -26.96 16.12 3.11
C GLY A 92 -27.85 15.35 2.13
N LEU A 93 -28.13 15.92 0.97
CA LEU A 93 -28.88 15.25 -0.09
C LEU A 93 -27.90 14.73 -1.13
N THR A 94 -27.84 13.42 -1.33
CA THR A 94 -26.86 12.76 -2.22
C THR A 94 -26.91 13.28 -3.65
N PHE A 95 -28.10 13.64 -4.15
CA PHE A 95 -28.28 14.16 -5.51
C PHE A 95 -27.83 15.63 -5.68
N LEU A 96 -27.61 16.36 -4.57
CA LEU A 96 -27.07 17.72 -4.57
C LEU A 96 -25.56 17.76 -4.30
N THR A 97 -24.93 16.60 -4.10
CA THR A 97 -23.49 16.51 -3.87
C THR A 97 -22.75 17.15 -5.06
N ASP A 98 -21.79 18.03 -4.75
CA ASP A 98 -21.03 18.82 -5.71
C ASP A 98 -21.83 19.87 -6.54
N LEU A 99 -23.14 20.05 -6.28
CA LEU A 99 -23.94 21.11 -6.91
C LEU A 99 -23.85 22.42 -6.12
N GLY A 100 -23.94 23.53 -6.82
CA GLY A 100 -23.95 24.89 -6.24
C GLY A 100 -22.56 25.54 -6.20
N PRO A 101 -22.44 26.72 -5.61
CA PRO A 101 -21.18 27.41 -5.48
C PRO A 101 -20.17 26.60 -4.67
N LYS A 102 -18.92 26.58 -5.14
CA LYS A 102 -17.83 25.82 -4.53
C LYS A 102 -17.24 26.57 -3.35
N VAL A 103 -17.10 25.91 -2.23
CA VAL A 103 -16.38 26.39 -1.05
C VAL A 103 -15.03 25.71 -0.96
N LYS A 104 -13.98 26.49 -0.76
CA LYS A 104 -12.64 25.96 -0.53
C LYS A 104 -12.48 25.57 0.94
N LEU A 105 -12.25 24.29 1.18
CA LEU A 105 -11.88 23.79 2.49
C LEU A 105 -10.35 23.77 2.59
N LYS A 106 -9.83 24.38 3.65
CA LYS A 106 -8.40 24.30 3.95
C LYS A 106 -8.09 22.94 4.56
N LEU A 107 -7.13 22.25 3.98
CA LEU A 107 -6.53 21.06 4.56
C LEU A 107 -5.26 21.50 5.29
N ALA A 108 -5.15 21.14 6.56
CA ALA A 108 -3.90 21.24 7.28
C ALA A 108 -3.31 19.84 7.37
N PRO A 109 -2.31 19.48 6.58
CA PRO A 109 -1.58 18.26 6.80
C PRO A 109 -0.88 18.40 8.14
N ILE A 110 -1.48 17.83 9.19
CA ILE A 110 -0.84 17.74 10.49
C ILE A 110 -0.16 16.41 10.49
N GLY A 111 1.08 16.44 10.25
CA GLY A 111 1.71 15.38 10.66
C GLY A 111 2.54 14.55 9.79
N THR A 112 2.77 13.48 10.31
CA THR A 112 3.78 12.52 10.03
C THR A 112 3.21 11.58 9.00
N VAL A 113 3.79 11.58 7.82
CA VAL A 113 3.65 10.46 6.91
C VAL A 113 4.54 9.35 7.46
N TYR A 114 3.96 8.18 7.67
CA TYR A 114 4.70 6.99 8.10
C TYR A 114 4.76 6.00 6.97
N THR A 115 5.96 5.48 6.72
CA THR A 115 6.18 4.42 5.74
C THR A 115 6.61 3.14 6.46
N THR A 116 6.07 2.01 6.03
CA THR A 116 6.43 0.69 6.55
C THR A 116 6.45 -0.31 5.40
N PHE A 117 7.46 -1.17 5.35
CA PHE A 117 7.50 -2.28 4.42
C PHE A 117 6.92 -3.55 5.04
N ARG A 118 6.20 -4.31 4.23
CA ARG A 118 5.72 -5.64 4.57
C ARG A 118 6.16 -6.62 3.50
N SER A 119 6.83 -7.66 3.92
CA SER A 119 7.25 -8.77 3.06
C SER A 119 6.32 -9.96 3.27
N GLU A 120 5.93 -10.59 2.18
CA GLU A 120 5.05 -11.77 2.18
C GLU A 120 5.62 -12.86 1.27
N PHE A 121 5.67 -14.08 1.78
CA PHE A 121 6.07 -15.27 1.04
C PHE A 121 4.89 -16.20 0.89
N THR A 122 4.56 -16.55 -0.35
CA THR A 122 3.47 -17.47 -0.66
C THR A 122 3.99 -18.64 -1.49
N SER A 123 3.66 -19.87 -1.11
CA SER A 123 4.02 -21.02 -1.93
C SER A 123 3.26 -21.00 -3.26
N ALA A 124 3.98 -21.11 -4.36
CA ALA A 124 3.45 -21.08 -5.73
C ALA A 124 3.75 -22.41 -6.46
N GLY A 125 3.38 -23.51 -5.84
CA GLY A 125 3.60 -24.85 -6.37
C GLY A 125 4.55 -25.67 -5.49
N ILE A 126 5.13 -26.73 -6.07
CA ILE A 126 5.91 -27.73 -5.32
C ILE A 126 7.24 -27.15 -4.82
N ASN A 127 7.88 -26.29 -5.62
CA ASN A 127 9.22 -25.78 -5.36
C ASN A 127 9.38 -24.29 -5.68
N ASN A 128 8.28 -23.58 -5.95
CA ASN A 128 8.30 -22.17 -6.22
C ASN A 128 7.74 -21.40 -5.04
N THR A 129 8.38 -20.26 -4.72
CA THR A 129 7.90 -19.33 -3.70
C THR A 129 7.74 -17.95 -4.33
N LEU A 130 6.58 -17.39 -4.20
CA LEU A 130 6.29 -16.03 -4.61
C LEU A 130 6.62 -15.09 -3.43
N HIS A 131 7.53 -14.15 -3.66
CA HIS A 131 7.90 -13.12 -2.71
C HIS A 131 7.33 -11.78 -3.15
N LYS A 132 6.56 -11.15 -2.27
CA LYS A 132 5.95 -9.84 -2.49
C LYS A 132 6.42 -8.87 -1.45
N ILE A 133 6.74 -7.65 -1.88
CA ILE A 133 7.05 -6.55 -0.97
C ILE A 133 6.03 -5.45 -1.18
N TYR A 134 5.38 -5.07 -0.09
CA TYR A 134 4.41 -3.99 -0.04
C TYR A 134 4.98 -2.81 0.72
N LEU A 135 4.69 -1.62 0.24
CA LEU A 135 4.88 -0.37 0.96
C LEU A 135 3.54 0.08 1.53
N LEU A 136 3.48 0.26 2.83
CA LEU A 136 2.33 0.83 3.53
C LEU A 136 2.68 2.27 3.89
N VAL A 137 1.87 3.21 3.40
CA VAL A 137 1.99 4.63 3.71
C VAL A 137 0.78 5.05 4.54
N LYS A 138 1.03 5.47 5.78
CA LYS A 138 -0.01 6.01 6.67
C LYS A 138 0.11 7.51 6.72
N THR A 139 -1.01 8.19 6.52
CA THR A 139 -1.09 9.65 6.51
C THR A 139 -2.24 10.12 7.38
N ASP A 140 -1.98 11.16 8.18
CA ASP A 140 -2.98 11.84 8.98
C ASP A 140 -3.18 13.25 8.45
N VAL A 141 -4.39 13.58 8.04
CA VAL A 141 -4.76 14.87 7.48
C VAL A 141 -5.92 15.47 8.28
N ASN A 142 -5.75 16.70 8.73
CA ASN A 142 -6.85 17.43 9.37
C ASN A 142 -7.61 18.29 8.36
N ILE A 143 -8.93 18.17 8.39
CA ILE A 143 -9.84 19.06 7.68
C ILE A 143 -10.27 20.14 8.67
N ILE A 144 -10.02 21.39 8.30
CA ILE A 144 -10.52 22.54 9.06
C ILE A 144 -11.86 22.93 8.47
N LEU A 145 -12.92 22.59 9.17
CA LEU A 145 -14.28 23.02 8.87
C LEU A 145 -14.60 24.31 9.65
N PRO A 146 -15.57 25.11 9.20
CA PRO A 146 -15.96 26.33 9.91
C PRO A 146 -16.44 26.10 11.35
N THR A 147 -16.92 24.90 11.66
CA THR A 147 -17.52 24.55 12.96
C THR A 147 -16.70 23.51 13.73
N ASP A 148 -15.76 22.82 13.08
CA ASP A 148 -15.03 21.72 13.69
C ASP A 148 -13.73 21.39 12.94
N THR A 149 -12.84 20.64 13.57
CA THR A 149 -11.64 20.10 12.93
C THR A 149 -11.67 18.58 13.03
N LYS A 150 -11.60 17.90 11.90
CA LYS A 150 -11.64 16.44 11.85
C LYS A 150 -10.33 15.87 11.31
N THR A 151 -9.78 14.87 11.99
CA THR A 151 -8.60 14.13 11.54
C THR A 151 -9.05 12.94 10.71
N ILE A 152 -8.47 12.81 9.53
CA ILE A 152 -8.66 11.66 8.63
C ILE A 152 -7.36 10.88 8.59
N ASN A 153 -7.45 9.61 8.93
CA ASN A 153 -6.34 8.67 8.86
C ASN A 153 -6.52 7.85 7.58
N THR A 154 -5.53 7.89 6.71
CA THR A 154 -5.53 7.12 5.46
C THR A 154 -4.35 6.15 5.47
N THR A 155 -4.62 4.90 5.09
CA THR A 155 -3.56 3.91 4.88
C THR A 155 -3.62 3.48 3.41
N THR A 156 -2.53 3.70 2.71
CA THR A 156 -2.36 3.28 1.30
C THR A 156 -1.35 2.15 1.27
N GLU A 157 -1.74 1.02 0.71
CA GLU A 157 -0.88 -0.15 0.52
C GLU A 157 -0.59 -0.32 -0.97
N LEU A 158 0.69 -0.38 -1.32
CA LEU A 158 1.17 -0.46 -2.69
C LEU A 158 2.11 -1.66 -2.84
N LEU A 159 1.89 -2.49 -3.86
CA LEU A 159 2.83 -3.55 -4.22
C LEU A 159 4.03 -2.92 -4.93
N ILE A 160 5.20 -3.05 -4.32
CA ILE A 160 6.44 -2.52 -4.90
C ILE A 160 7.11 -3.55 -5.78
N THR A 161 7.13 -4.81 -5.29
CA THR A 161 7.75 -5.90 -6.04
C THR A 161 7.04 -7.23 -5.84
N GLU A 162 7.10 -8.03 -6.90
CA GLU A 162 6.73 -9.44 -6.89
C GLU A 162 7.80 -10.24 -7.62
N SER A 163 8.42 -11.19 -6.93
CA SER A 163 9.48 -12.03 -7.49
C SER A 163 9.16 -13.50 -7.24
N MET A 164 9.33 -14.32 -8.26
CA MET A 164 9.20 -15.76 -8.14
C MET A 164 10.57 -16.39 -7.90
N ILE A 165 10.70 -17.07 -6.78
CA ILE A 165 11.88 -17.81 -6.39
C ILE A 165 11.64 -19.27 -6.81
N VAL A 166 12.43 -19.74 -7.76
CA VAL A 166 12.35 -21.11 -8.22
C VAL A 166 13.34 -21.95 -7.43
N GLY A 167 12.85 -22.87 -6.63
CA GLY A 167 13.66 -23.84 -5.90
C GLY A 167 13.99 -25.09 -6.72
N LYS A 168 14.85 -25.95 -6.18
CA LYS A 168 15.10 -27.27 -6.76
C LYS A 168 13.90 -28.17 -6.61
N ILE A 169 13.61 -28.94 -7.66
CA ILE A 169 12.64 -30.03 -7.57
C ILE A 169 13.29 -31.13 -6.73
N PRO A 170 12.70 -31.54 -5.60
CA PRO A 170 13.23 -32.66 -4.84
C PRO A 170 13.14 -33.95 -5.67
N ASP A 171 14.15 -34.79 -5.57
CA ASP A 171 14.21 -36.08 -6.28
C ASP A 171 13.01 -36.98 -5.91
N THR A 172 12.43 -36.78 -4.75
CA THR A 172 11.24 -37.49 -4.28
C THR A 172 10.25 -36.52 -3.66
N TYR A 173 9.07 -36.43 -4.24
CA TYR A 173 7.94 -35.64 -3.69
C TYR A 173 6.82 -36.57 -3.24
N LEU A 174 6.56 -36.62 -1.93
CA LEU A 174 5.45 -37.37 -1.36
C LEU A 174 4.40 -36.36 -0.85
N ASN A 175 3.26 -36.32 -1.51
CA ASN A 175 2.12 -35.55 -1.03
C ASN A 175 1.37 -36.38 0.02
N SER A 176 1.11 -35.81 1.20
CA SER A 176 0.43 -36.52 2.30
C SER A 176 -0.95 -37.06 1.91
N SER A 177 -1.67 -36.41 0.98
CA SER A 177 -2.94 -36.90 0.46
C SER A 177 -2.81 -38.20 -0.39
N GLN A 178 -1.63 -38.44 -0.97
CA GLN A 178 -1.35 -39.69 -1.74
C GLN A 178 -0.84 -40.80 -0.83
N LEU A 179 -0.25 -40.50 0.31
CA LEU A 179 0.19 -41.52 1.29
C LEU A 179 -0.97 -42.31 1.87
N ASP A 180 -2.08 -41.66 2.18
CA ASP A 180 -3.27 -42.35 2.69
C ASP A 180 -3.90 -43.28 1.64
N GLU A 181 -3.82 -42.92 0.36
CA GLU A 181 -4.31 -43.74 -0.74
C GLU A 181 -3.37 -44.93 -1.03
N MET A 182 -2.05 -44.73 -0.92
CA MET A 182 -1.06 -45.78 -1.07
C MET A 182 -1.08 -46.80 0.10
N LEU A 183 -1.35 -46.34 1.32
CA LEU A 183 -1.50 -47.18 2.50
C LEU A 183 -2.77 -48.05 2.45
N ASN A 184 -3.81 -47.64 1.73
CA ASN A 184 -5.02 -48.39 1.53
C ASN A 184 -4.86 -49.53 0.47
N LEU A 185 -3.75 -49.57 -0.28
CA LEU A 185 -3.43 -50.63 -1.23
C LEU A 185 -2.70 -51.80 -0.58
N VAL A 186 -2.35 -51.74 0.71
CA VAL A 186 -1.76 -52.87 1.45
C VAL A 186 -2.88 -53.79 1.89
N PRO A 187 -2.93 -55.07 1.40
CA PRO A 187 -3.94 -56.00 1.83
C PRO A 187 -3.86 -56.23 3.33
N LYS A 188 -4.94 -56.03 4.04
CA LYS A 188 -5.04 -56.45 5.43
C LYS A 188 -5.22 -57.96 5.45
N ASN A 189 -4.16 -58.69 5.88
CA ASN A 189 -4.25 -60.10 6.24
C ASN A 189 -5.10 -60.31 7.48
#